data_1e2c038408260bbf2bf06c4591d5c5fb
#
_entry.id   1e2c038408260bbf2bf06c4591d5c5fb
#
_cell.length_a   1.000
_cell.length_b   1.000
_cell.length_c   1.000
_cell.angle_alpha   90.00
_cell.angle_beta   90.00
_cell.angle_gamma   90.00
#
_symmetry.space_group_name_H-M   'P 1'
#
loop_
_entity.id
_entity.type
_entity.pdbx_description
1 polymer ?
#
loop_
_entity_poly.entity_id
_entity_poly.type
_entity_poly.pdbx_seq_one_letter_code
_entity_poly.pdbx_strand_id
1 'polypeptide(L)'
;MHSSFCLNIHGKGNTFNGRKWNDLNRFKVFNDPIHGFISIESALIFKLIEHPWFQRLRRIKQLGLTDYVYPGANHTRFHHAIGAYHIMRQALWTLRRKGHEISKQEEEAALIAILLHDICLLYTSPSPRDHQ
;
A
#
# COMPACT_ATOMS: atom_id res chain seq x y z
N MET A 1 18.26 10.53 -6.11
CA MET A 1 17.85 9.63 -7.20
C MET A 1 17.64 8.25 -6.59
N HIS A 2 16.40 7.91 -6.18
CA HIS A 2 16.06 6.55 -5.74
C HIS A 2 14.98 6.06 -6.69
N SER A 3 15.43 5.27 -7.65
CA SER A 3 14.62 4.61 -8.67
C SER A 3 13.79 3.51 -7.99
N SER A 4 12.48 3.69 -7.97
CA SER A 4 11.55 2.60 -7.66
C SER A 4 11.62 1.59 -8.79
N PHE A 5 12.32 0.49 -8.58
CA PHE A 5 12.34 -0.64 -9.52
C PHE A 5 10.97 -1.31 -9.51
N CYS A 6 10.09 -0.90 -10.41
CA CYS A 6 9.00 -1.74 -10.89
C CYS A 6 9.61 -2.71 -11.91
N LEU A 7 9.87 -3.94 -11.52
CA LEU A 7 10.21 -5.01 -12.46
C LEU A 7 8.97 -5.34 -13.30
N ASN A 8 8.91 -4.74 -14.48
CA ASN A 8 7.92 -5.04 -15.52
C ASN A 8 8.52 -6.14 -16.40
N ILE A 9 8.24 -7.41 -16.08
CA ILE A 9 8.66 -8.54 -16.90
C ILE A 9 7.56 -8.81 -17.93
N HIS A 10 7.70 -8.24 -19.11
CA HIS A 10 6.92 -8.61 -20.30
C HIS A 10 7.59 -9.84 -20.94
N GLY A 11 7.00 -11.01 -20.76
CA GLY A 11 7.40 -12.26 -21.40
C GLY A 11 6.21 -12.95 -22.04
N LYS A 12 6.23 -13.14 -23.37
CA LYS A 12 5.24 -13.90 -24.13
C LYS A 12 5.37 -15.41 -23.80
N GLY A 13 4.27 -16.00 -23.34
CA GLY A 13 3.89 -17.39 -23.62
C GLY A 13 4.81 -18.51 -23.14
N ASN A 14 5.08 -18.66 -21.85
CA ASN A 14 5.59 -19.90 -21.28
C ASN A 14 4.88 -20.21 -19.96
N THR A 15 4.52 -21.48 -19.75
CA THR A 15 4.01 -21.99 -18.48
C THR A 15 5.19 -22.42 -17.59
N PHE A 16 5.22 -21.91 -16.38
CA PHE A 16 6.11 -22.43 -15.35
C PHE A 16 5.27 -23.17 -14.31
N ASN A 17 5.53 -24.47 -14.12
CA ASN A 17 4.83 -25.33 -13.16
C ASN A 17 3.29 -25.40 -13.37
N GLY A 18 2.83 -25.49 -14.63
CA GLY A 18 1.41 -25.62 -14.97
C GLY A 18 0.55 -24.37 -14.83
N ARG A 19 1.14 -23.24 -14.43
CA ARG A 19 0.45 -21.94 -14.33
C ARG A 19 0.83 -21.05 -15.52
N LYS A 20 -0.16 -20.45 -16.18
CA LYS A 20 0.07 -19.47 -17.25
C LYS A 20 0.73 -18.22 -16.67
N TRP A 21 1.68 -17.64 -17.39
CA TRP A 21 2.35 -16.39 -17.01
C TRP A 21 1.38 -15.23 -16.70
N ASN A 22 0.17 -15.26 -17.25
CA ASN A 22 -0.89 -14.30 -16.96
C ASN A 22 -1.40 -14.37 -15.50
N ASP A 23 -1.26 -15.52 -14.83
CA ASP A 23 -1.61 -15.68 -13.42
C ASP A 23 -0.46 -15.23 -12.48
N LEU A 24 0.78 -15.29 -12.95
CA LEU A 24 1.96 -14.80 -12.22
C LEU A 24 2.04 -13.26 -12.21
N ASN A 25 1.39 -12.60 -13.17
CA ASN A 25 1.37 -11.13 -13.27
C ASN A 25 0.35 -10.46 -12.32
N ARG A 26 -0.31 -11.23 -11.46
CA ARG A 26 -1.29 -10.73 -10.48
C ARG A 26 -0.67 -10.16 -9.20
N PHE A 27 0.60 -10.46 -8.94
CA PHE A 27 1.26 -10.01 -7.72
C PHE A 27 2.14 -8.81 -8.02
N LYS A 28 1.83 -7.69 -7.40
CA LYS A 28 2.72 -6.53 -7.35
C LYS A 28 3.36 -6.49 -5.97
N VAL A 29 4.65 -6.21 -5.95
CA VAL A 29 5.44 -6.20 -4.72
C VAL A 29 6.01 -4.81 -4.52
N PHE A 30 5.79 -4.25 -3.35
CA PHE A 30 6.45 -3.03 -2.89
C PHE A 30 7.53 -3.41 -1.88
N ASN A 31 8.71 -2.82 -2.03
CA ASN A 31 9.75 -2.94 -1.02
C ASN A 31 9.63 -1.77 -0.04
N ASP A 32 9.24 -2.09 1.19
CA ASP A 32 9.13 -1.14 2.28
C ASP A 32 10.34 -1.29 3.22
N PRO A 33 10.98 -0.19 3.65
CA PRO A 33 12.18 -0.25 4.50
C PRO A 33 11.93 -0.83 5.89
N ILE A 34 10.67 -0.83 6.37
CA ILE A 34 10.28 -1.33 7.70
C ILE A 34 9.70 -2.74 7.62
N HIS A 35 8.79 -2.96 6.67
CA HIS A 35 8.02 -4.20 6.55
C HIS A 35 8.58 -5.18 5.51
N GLY A 36 9.63 -4.78 4.76
CA GLY A 36 10.19 -5.60 3.70
C GLY A 36 9.26 -5.67 2.47
N PHE A 37 9.07 -6.86 1.92
CA PHE A 37 8.27 -7.05 0.71
C PHE A 37 6.78 -7.15 1.02
N ILE A 38 6.02 -6.16 0.55
CA ILE A 38 4.57 -6.09 0.69
C ILE A 38 3.94 -6.49 -0.64
N SER A 39 3.21 -7.60 -0.66
CA SER A 39 2.53 -8.11 -1.86
C SER A 39 1.11 -7.58 -1.96
N ILE A 40 0.72 -7.11 -3.14
CA ILE A 40 -0.64 -6.70 -3.48
C ILE A 40 -1.24 -7.76 -4.42
N GLU A 41 -2.25 -8.46 -3.94
CA GLU A 41 -2.88 -9.57 -4.66
C GLU A 41 -4.12 -9.14 -5.44
N SER A 42 -4.88 -8.16 -4.90
CA SER A 42 -6.09 -7.65 -5.55
C SER A 42 -5.75 -6.68 -6.68
N ALA A 43 -6.28 -6.96 -7.88
CA ALA A 43 -6.17 -6.07 -9.03
C ALA A 43 -6.86 -4.72 -8.80
N LEU A 44 -7.96 -4.71 -8.00
CA LEU A 44 -8.67 -3.49 -7.62
C LEU A 44 -7.80 -2.62 -6.73
N ILE A 45 -7.22 -3.18 -5.68
CA ILE A 45 -6.33 -2.47 -4.76
C ILE A 45 -5.13 -1.92 -5.52
N PHE A 46 -4.57 -2.68 -6.43
CA PHE A 46 -3.46 -2.20 -7.26
C PHE A 46 -3.85 -1.00 -8.13
N LYS A 47 -5.03 -1.03 -8.77
CA LYS A 47 -5.55 0.12 -9.55
C LYS A 47 -5.75 1.35 -8.67
N LEU A 48 -6.23 1.19 -7.44
CA LEU A 48 -6.36 2.29 -6.49
C LEU A 48 -5.00 2.90 -6.13
N ILE A 49 -3.99 2.06 -5.93
CA ILE A 49 -2.62 2.52 -5.64
C ILE A 49 -2.05 3.29 -6.84
N GLU A 50 -2.29 2.83 -8.09
CA GLU A 50 -1.82 3.52 -9.30
C GLU A 50 -2.58 4.83 -9.59
N HIS A 51 -3.72 5.05 -8.95
CA HIS A 51 -4.51 6.25 -9.21
C HIS A 51 -3.75 7.53 -8.83
N PRO A 52 -3.80 8.60 -9.65
CA PRO A 52 -3.05 9.84 -9.43
C PRO A 52 -3.22 10.45 -8.05
N TRP A 53 -4.43 10.41 -7.48
CA TRP A 53 -4.72 10.89 -6.11
C TRP A 53 -3.96 10.10 -5.04
N PHE A 54 -3.80 8.80 -5.20
CA PHE A 54 -3.01 7.99 -4.29
C PHE A 54 -1.51 8.20 -4.51
N GLN A 55 -1.06 8.28 -5.75
CA GLN A 55 0.34 8.54 -6.10
C GLN A 55 0.83 9.92 -5.60
N ARG A 56 -0.07 10.89 -5.44
CA ARG A 56 0.23 12.18 -4.82
C ARG A 56 0.81 12.04 -3.42
N LEU A 57 0.39 11.02 -2.64
CA LEU A 57 0.86 10.77 -1.27
C LEU A 57 2.38 10.53 -1.19
N ARG A 58 3.03 10.18 -2.29
CA ARG A 58 4.51 10.06 -2.36
C ARG A 58 5.24 11.38 -2.17
N ARG A 59 4.57 12.49 -2.41
CA ARG A 59 5.14 13.84 -2.32
C ARG A 59 4.80 14.54 -1.00
N ILE A 60 4.03 13.89 -0.13
CA ILE A 60 3.55 14.45 1.12
C ILE A 60 4.23 13.73 2.27
N LYS A 61 5.00 14.45 3.07
CA LYS A 61 5.64 13.92 4.27
C LYS A 61 4.58 13.63 5.34
N GLN A 62 4.70 12.49 6.02
CA GLN A 62 3.74 12.10 7.06
C GLN A 62 3.77 13.06 8.25
N LEU A 63 4.94 13.51 8.64
CA LEU A 63 5.18 14.32 9.83
C LEU A 63 5.48 15.80 9.53
N GLY A 64 5.10 16.28 8.34
CA GLY A 64 5.29 17.67 7.95
C GLY A 64 6.77 18.07 7.97
N LEU A 65 7.10 19.10 8.76
CA LEU A 65 8.45 19.66 8.86
C LEU A 65 9.32 19.01 9.95
N THR A 66 8.90 17.91 10.54
CA THR A 66 9.62 17.24 11.64
C THR A 66 11.02 16.78 11.23
N ASP A 67 11.26 16.53 9.95
CA ASP A 67 12.57 16.12 9.43
C ASP A 67 13.67 17.21 9.58
N TYR A 68 13.30 18.47 9.79
CA TYR A 68 14.29 19.53 10.12
C TYR A 68 14.93 19.32 11.50
N VAL A 69 14.19 18.69 12.44
CA VAL A 69 14.68 18.39 13.79
C VAL A 69 15.14 16.93 13.88
N TYR A 70 14.41 16.03 13.23
CA TYR A 70 14.68 14.59 13.20
C TYR A 70 14.93 14.12 11.76
N PRO A 71 16.17 14.13 11.29
CA PRO A 71 16.49 13.85 9.87
C PRO A 71 16.01 12.50 9.35
N GLY A 72 15.73 11.53 10.23
CA GLY A 72 15.17 10.23 9.88
C GLY A 72 13.66 10.24 9.58
N ALA A 73 12.94 11.33 9.90
CA ALA A 73 11.50 11.46 9.75
C ALA A 73 11.05 11.83 8.32
N ASN A 74 11.60 11.14 7.31
CA ASN A 74 11.39 11.45 5.89
C ASN A 74 10.33 10.59 5.21
N HIS A 75 9.65 9.70 5.93
CA HIS A 75 8.64 8.84 5.34
C HIS A 75 7.41 9.64 4.86
N THR A 76 6.88 9.21 3.74
CA THR A 76 5.72 9.86 3.11
C THR A 76 4.41 9.22 3.54
N ARG A 77 3.29 9.90 3.29
CA ARG A 77 1.95 9.33 3.51
C ARG A 77 1.72 8.08 2.67
N PHE A 78 2.38 7.95 1.52
CA PHE A 78 2.36 6.75 0.72
C PHE A 78 2.95 5.54 1.48
N HIS A 79 4.12 5.71 2.11
CA HIS A 79 4.72 4.64 2.92
C HIS A 79 3.82 4.25 4.09
N HIS A 80 3.23 5.23 4.77
CA HIS A 80 2.28 4.99 5.84
C HIS A 80 1.07 4.18 5.36
N ALA A 81 0.44 4.56 4.25
CA ALA A 81 -0.74 3.88 3.71
C ALA A 81 -0.44 2.42 3.30
N ILE A 82 0.69 2.17 2.64
CA ILE A 82 1.11 0.82 2.24
C ILE A 82 1.49 -0.01 3.47
N GLY A 83 2.17 0.57 4.47
CA GLY A 83 2.47 -0.09 5.74
C GLY A 83 1.21 -0.45 6.53
N ALA A 84 0.26 0.48 6.62
CA ALA A 84 -1.04 0.24 7.27
C ALA A 84 -1.83 -0.89 6.58
N TYR A 85 -1.84 -0.91 5.24
CA TYR A 85 -2.40 -2.03 4.47
C TYR A 85 -1.76 -3.37 4.85
N HIS A 86 -0.43 -3.42 4.96
CA HIS A 86 0.30 -4.65 5.33
C HIS A 86 -0.09 -5.14 6.73
N ILE A 87 -0.12 -4.24 7.71
CA ILE A 87 -0.49 -4.56 9.09
C ILE A 87 -1.96 -5.04 9.16
N MET A 88 -2.88 -4.38 8.46
CA MET A 88 -4.28 -4.80 8.40
C MET A 88 -4.41 -6.22 7.83
N ARG A 89 -3.68 -6.54 6.78
CA ARG A 89 -3.66 -7.89 6.20
C ARG A 89 -3.19 -8.94 7.21
N GLN A 90 -2.14 -8.64 7.99
CA GLN A 90 -1.66 -9.52 9.06
C GLN A 90 -2.69 -9.68 10.18
N ALA A 91 -3.37 -8.60 10.55
CA ALA A 91 -4.43 -8.63 11.55
C ALA A 91 -5.60 -9.52 11.13
N LEU A 92 -6.09 -9.37 9.88
CA LEU A 92 -7.17 -10.20 9.32
C LEU A 92 -6.77 -11.68 9.26
N TRP A 93 -5.53 -11.98 8.85
CA TRP A 93 -5.01 -13.33 8.87
C TRP A 93 -4.98 -13.92 10.29
N THR A 94 -4.55 -13.12 11.27
CA THR A 94 -4.50 -13.54 12.68
C THR A 94 -5.91 -13.80 13.22
N LEU A 95 -6.88 -12.95 12.91
CA LEU A 95 -8.28 -13.13 13.31
C LEU A 95 -8.87 -14.44 12.74
N ARG A 96 -8.61 -14.74 11.47
CA ARG A 96 -9.02 -16.01 10.87
C ARG A 96 -8.43 -17.22 11.62
N ARG A 97 -7.17 -17.14 12.00
CA ARG A 97 -6.53 -18.21 12.80
C ARG A 97 -7.14 -18.38 14.20
N LYS A 98 -7.71 -17.32 14.75
CA LYS A 98 -8.44 -17.36 16.04
C LYS A 98 -9.88 -17.86 15.90
N GLY A 99 -10.32 -18.25 14.70
CA GLY A 99 -11.65 -18.81 14.44
C GLY A 99 -12.71 -17.78 14.04
N HIS A 100 -12.35 -16.53 13.80
CA HIS A 100 -13.30 -15.55 13.28
C HIS A 100 -13.53 -15.76 11.78
N GLU A 101 -14.78 -15.91 11.39
CA GLU A 101 -15.17 -15.98 9.99
C GLU A 101 -15.16 -14.57 9.39
N ILE A 102 -14.28 -14.36 8.43
CA ILE A 102 -14.16 -13.10 7.67
C ILE A 102 -14.32 -13.45 6.20
N SER A 103 -15.36 -12.97 5.57
CA SER A 103 -15.59 -13.16 4.15
C SER A 103 -14.53 -12.44 3.31
N LYS A 104 -14.35 -12.85 2.06
CA LYS A 104 -13.43 -12.17 1.13
C LYS A 104 -13.82 -10.72 0.86
N GLN A 105 -15.11 -10.43 0.86
CA GLN A 105 -15.64 -9.08 0.65
C GLN A 105 -15.32 -8.16 1.82
N GLU A 106 -15.49 -8.65 3.05
CA GLU A 106 -15.12 -7.90 4.27
C GLU A 106 -13.62 -7.64 4.34
N GLU A 107 -12.81 -8.64 4.00
CA GLU A 107 -11.37 -8.49 3.92
C GLU A 107 -10.98 -7.41 2.90
N GLU A 108 -11.51 -7.48 1.67
CA GLU A 108 -11.19 -6.50 0.64
C GLU A 108 -11.68 -5.10 1.02
N ALA A 109 -12.87 -4.98 1.61
CA ALA A 109 -13.40 -3.72 2.10
C ALA A 109 -12.52 -3.10 3.21
N ALA A 110 -12.09 -3.90 4.18
CA ALA A 110 -11.21 -3.45 5.25
C ALA A 110 -9.84 -3.01 4.70
N LEU A 111 -9.29 -3.74 3.74
CA LEU A 111 -8.02 -3.40 3.10
C LEU A 111 -8.10 -2.11 2.29
N ILE A 112 -9.21 -1.88 1.57
CA ILE A 112 -9.45 -0.64 0.84
C ILE A 112 -9.64 0.53 1.81
N ALA A 113 -10.43 0.34 2.86
CA ALA A 113 -10.68 1.38 3.86
C ALA A 113 -9.39 1.87 4.50
N ILE A 114 -8.52 0.95 4.96
CA ILE A 114 -7.25 1.33 5.58
C ILE A 114 -6.27 1.94 4.57
N LEU A 115 -6.27 1.49 3.32
CA LEU A 115 -5.42 2.04 2.28
C LEU A 115 -5.77 3.50 1.97
N LEU A 116 -7.06 3.84 1.98
CA LEU A 116 -7.56 5.16 1.58
C LEU A 116 -7.83 6.11 2.75
N HIS A 117 -7.61 5.69 4.01
CA HIS A 117 -8.00 6.48 5.20
C HIS A 117 -7.41 7.90 5.21
N ASP A 118 -6.20 8.08 4.68
CA ASP A 118 -5.47 9.35 4.67
C ASP A 118 -5.55 10.12 3.34
N ILE A 119 -6.27 9.62 2.34
CA ILE A 119 -6.24 10.20 0.99
C ILE A 119 -6.83 11.61 0.92
N CYS A 120 -7.77 11.93 1.80
CA CYS A 120 -8.53 13.19 1.82
C CYS A 120 -8.11 14.16 2.94
N LEU A 121 -7.16 13.80 3.81
CA LEU A 121 -6.82 14.60 5.00
C LEU A 121 -6.48 16.07 4.70
N LEU A 122 -5.83 16.34 3.56
CA LEU A 122 -5.44 17.70 3.18
C LEU A 122 -6.60 18.57 2.70
N TYR A 123 -7.79 18.00 2.49
CA TYR A 123 -8.98 18.70 2.02
C TYR A 123 -10.07 18.82 3.07
N THR A 124 -10.08 17.91 4.04
CA THR A 124 -11.21 17.74 4.97
C THR A 124 -10.85 17.97 6.41
N SER A 125 -9.57 18.04 6.77
CA SER A 125 -9.15 18.25 8.15
C SER A 125 -9.27 19.74 8.51
N PRO A 126 -10.09 20.09 9.51
CA PRO A 126 -10.13 21.43 10.06
C PRO A 126 -8.96 21.72 11.02
N SER A 127 -8.02 20.77 11.13
CA SER A 127 -6.89 20.91 12.07
C SER A 127 -5.90 21.96 11.59
N PRO A 128 -5.53 22.93 12.44
CA PRO A 128 -4.51 23.93 12.13
C PRO A 128 -3.14 23.32 11.75
N ARG A 129 -2.89 22.07 12.12
CA ARG A 129 -1.65 21.36 11.79
C ARG A 129 -1.54 20.95 10.32
N ASP A 130 -2.65 20.90 9.61
CA ASP A 130 -2.69 20.49 8.21
C ASP A 130 -2.54 21.69 7.25
N HIS A 131 -2.43 22.90 7.79
CA HIS A 131 -2.29 24.16 7.05
C HIS A 131 -0.88 24.77 7.13
N GLN A 132 0.09 24.06 7.71
CA GLN A 132 1.49 24.50 7.79
C GLN A 132 2.39 23.78 6.80
#